data_d74917bb99c509aeed31cf16924039e1
#
_entry.id   d74917bb99c509aeed31cf16924039e1
#
_cell.length_a   1.000
_cell.length_b   1.000
_cell.length_c   1.000
_cell.angle_alpha   90.00
_cell.angle_beta   90.00
_cell.angle_gamma   90.00
#
_symmetry.space_group_name_H-M   'P 1'
#
loop_
_entity.id
_entity.type
_entity.pdbx_description
1 polymer ?
#
loop_
_entity_poly.entity_id
_entity_poly.type
_entity_poly.pdbx_seq_one_letter_code
_entity_poly.pdbx_strand_id
1 'polypeptide(L)'
;MAFVPETFILYPEKLNFASDKAAYTYMKRYIFSLYICITGCLAAMATQRFAPLSSPKRETRAVWLTTFSSLDWPKNKATSPVGIKAQQDELCSILDRLKEVNINTVLLQTRVRGSVIYPSAIEPWDGCLTGTPGRAPGYDPLAFAVRECHKRGMELHAWFVAIPCFKISAATRMGNRSVLKTHPKLCVRHGDSWYLDPGQPETADYLASLCREIAANYDVDGIHFDYIRYPENAAKFNDASSYRKYGKRQNKADWRRDNMTRCVRTMYRAVKATKPWVKVSSSPVGKFSDLSRYPSYNWNAYSAVHQDAQGWLREGIQDMLFPMMYFRGNHFYPFAIDWKENDYGRPVVPGLGIYFLSPQEKDWPLEDITR
;
A
#
# COMPACT_ATOMS: atom_id res chain seq x y z
N MET A 1 21.77 9.02 33.38
CA MET A 1 23.05 9.00 34.13
C MET A 1 24.08 8.41 33.17
N ALA A 2 24.90 9.26 32.58
CA ALA A 2 25.93 8.85 31.64
C ALA A 2 27.24 8.72 32.41
N PHE A 3 27.89 7.56 32.28
CA PHE A 3 29.25 7.32 32.79
C PHE A 3 30.25 7.88 31.80
N VAL A 4 31.02 8.87 32.22
CA VAL A 4 32.22 9.35 31.53
C VAL A 4 33.44 8.65 32.14
N PRO A 5 34.29 7.99 31.38
CA PRO A 5 35.53 7.46 31.95
C PRO A 5 36.57 8.58 32.09
N GLU A 6 37.18 8.64 33.29
CA GLU A 6 38.24 9.56 33.62
C GLU A 6 39.50 9.34 32.76
N THR A 7 40.02 10.43 32.26
CA THR A 7 41.26 10.48 31.49
C THR A 7 42.46 10.48 32.45
N PHE A 8 43.22 9.40 32.45
CA PHE A 8 44.51 9.36 33.14
C PHE A 8 45.58 10.17 32.38
N ILE A 9 45.96 11.29 32.94
CA ILE A 9 47.10 12.07 32.45
C ILE A 9 48.35 11.54 33.16
N LEU A 10 49.21 10.83 32.41
CA LEU A 10 50.54 10.45 32.89
C LEU A 10 51.53 11.57 32.61
N TYR A 11 52.08 12.18 33.66
CA TYR A 11 53.23 13.10 33.57
C TYR A 11 54.49 12.30 33.22
N PRO A 12 55.39 12.75 32.32
CA PRO A 12 56.62 12.04 32.02
C PRO A 12 57.71 12.45 33.01
N GLU A 13 57.92 11.67 34.05
CA GLU A 13 59.22 11.72 34.75
C GLU A 13 60.28 10.99 33.92
N LYS A 14 61.47 11.58 33.86
CA LYS A 14 62.62 11.15 33.06
C LYS A 14 63.05 9.74 33.45
N LEU A 15 62.63 8.74 32.70
CA LEU A 15 63.15 7.40 32.80
C LEU A 15 64.45 7.27 31.97
N ASN A 16 65.51 6.95 32.66
CA ASN A 16 66.84 6.76 32.08
C ASN A 16 66.95 5.33 31.51
N PHE A 17 66.75 5.15 30.24
CA PHE A 17 66.57 3.88 29.55
C PHE A 17 67.87 3.06 29.27
N ALA A 18 69.03 3.43 29.89
CA ALA A 18 70.30 2.87 29.45
C ALA A 18 70.73 1.55 30.14
N SER A 19 69.99 1.00 31.16
CA SER A 19 70.55 -0.11 31.92
C SER A 19 69.60 -1.27 32.23
N ASP A 20 68.35 -1.29 31.72
CA ASP A 20 67.42 -2.37 32.13
C ASP A 20 66.90 -3.21 30.96
N LYS A 21 67.64 -4.31 30.65
CA LYS A 21 67.28 -5.31 29.68
C LYS A 21 65.90 -5.93 29.95
N ALA A 22 65.46 -5.92 31.21
CA ALA A 22 64.16 -6.48 31.61
C ALA A 22 63.02 -5.56 31.15
N ALA A 23 63.16 -4.22 31.33
CA ALA A 23 62.16 -3.25 30.91
C ALA A 23 61.99 -3.26 29.38
N TYR A 24 63.06 -3.40 28.62
CA TYR A 24 63.02 -3.50 27.15
C TYR A 24 62.29 -4.80 26.68
N THR A 25 62.46 -5.90 27.38
CA THR A 25 61.83 -7.17 27.07
C THR A 25 60.33 -7.12 27.41
N TYR A 26 59.93 -6.47 28.53
CA TYR A 26 58.53 -6.23 28.87
C TYR A 26 57.86 -5.32 27.87
N MET A 27 58.49 -4.22 27.48
CA MET A 27 57.94 -3.29 26.49
C MET A 27 57.72 -3.98 25.13
N LYS A 28 58.64 -4.82 24.65
CA LYS A 28 58.48 -5.61 23.44
C LYS A 28 57.27 -6.55 23.53
N ARG A 29 57.07 -7.22 24.69
CA ARG A 29 55.91 -8.10 24.92
C ARG A 29 54.60 -7.32 24.90
N TYR A 30 54.52 -6.13 25.50
CA TYR A 30 53.33 -5.28 25.46
C TYR A 30 53.04 -4.75 24.06
N ILE A 31 54.04 -4.29 23.32
CA ILE A 31 53.87 -3.85 21.94
C ILE A 31 53.41 -5.01 21.05
N PHE A 32 53.97 -6.20 21.22
CA PHE A 32 53.57 -7.38 20.45
C PHE A 32 52.16 -7.86 20.81
N SER A 33 51.76 -7.81 22.08
CA SER A 33 50.41 -8.12 22.52
C SER A 33 49.41 -7.08 22.01
N LEU A 34 49.76 -5.80 22.02
CA LEU A 34 48.91 -4.72 21.47
C LEU A 34 48.75 -4.88 19.96
N TYR A 35 49.80 -5.26 19.23
CA TYR A 35 49.75 -5.51 17.78
C TYR A 35 48.87 -6.72 17.45
N ILE A 36 48.91 -7.78 18.22
CA ILE A 36 48.02 -8.95 18.06
C ILE A 36 46.56 -8.58 18.36
N CYS A 37 46.31 -7.78 19.40
CA CYS A 37 44.95 -7.31 19.70
C CYS A 37 44.39 -6.40 18.58
N ILE A 38 45.19 -5.47 18.06
CA ILE A 38 44.78 -4.58 16.99
C ILE A 38 44.56 -5.35 15.68
N THR A 39 45.45 -6.27 15.32
CA THR A 39 45.29 -7.09 14.12
C THR A 39 44.14 -8.09 14.26
N GLY A 40 43.90 -8.63 15.46
CA GLY A 40 42.74 -9.47 15.76
C GLY A 40 41.42 -8.71 15.65
N CYS A 41 41.36 -7.48 16.17
CA CYS A 41 40.17 -6.64 16.04
C CYS A 41 39.92 -6.19 14.58
N LEU A 42 40.98 -5.86 13.83
CA LEU A 42 40.87 -5.53 12.41
C LEU A 42 40.45 -6.74 11.58
N ALA A 43 40.94 -7.94 11.87
CA ALA A 43 40.50 -9.17 11.23
C ALA A 43 39.04 -9.52 11.58
N ALA A 44 38.62 -9.27 12.84
CA ALA A 44 37.24 -9.46 13.25
C ALA A 44 36.28 -8.45 12.56
N MET A 45 36.71 -7.21 12.35
CA MET A 45 35.94 -6.23 11.57
C MET A 45 35.90 -6.53 10.06
N ALA A 46 36.96 -7.12 9.51
CA ALA A 46 37.00 -7.51 8.09
C ALA A 46 36.19 -8.79 7.79
N THR A 47 35.79 -9.56 8.82
CA THR A 47 34.97 -10.76 8.67
C THR A 47 33.51 -10.59 9.06
N GLN A 48 32.99 -9.37 9.21
CA GLN A 48 31.56 -9.17 9.03
C GLN A 48 31.24 -9.48 7.56
N ARG A 49 31.26 -10.77 7.22
CA ARG A 49 30.50 -11.26 6.08
C ARG A 49 29.06 -10.86 6.41
N PHE A 50 28.54 -9.90 5.69
CA PHE A 50 27.09 -9.76 5.57
C PHE A 50 26.61 -11.17 5.22
N ALA A 51 26.00 -11.85 6.18
CA ALA A 51 25.28 -13.07 5.88
C ALA A 51 24.35 -12.66 4.70
N PRO A 52 24.37 -13.39 3.59
CA PRO A 52 23.46 -13.06 2.51
C PRO A 52 22.07 -12.99 3.15
N LEU A 53 21.41 -11.84 3.00
CA LEU A 53 20.06 -11.66 3.51
C LEU A 53 19.29 -12.89 3.01
N SER A 54 18.95 -13.80 3.92
CA SER A 54 18.19 -14.99 3.53
C SER A 54 16.94 -14.47 2.89
N SER A 55 16.70 -14.80 1.62
CA SER A 55 15.45 -14.45 0.95
C SER A 55 14.30 -14.80 1.87
N PRO A 56 13.35 -13.88 2.11
CA PRO A 56 12.23 -14.16 2.99
C PRO A 56 11.55 -15.43 2.49
N LYS A 57 11.27 -16.37 3.41
CA LYS A 57 10.61 -17.64 3.05
C LYS A 57 9.25 -17.44 2.38
N ARG A 58 8.67 -16.25 2.56
CA ARG A 58 7.42 -15.81 1.95
C ARG A 58 7.60 -14.36 1.53
N GLU A 59 7.62 -14.12 0.24
CA GLU A 59 7.72 -12.81 -0.38
C GLU A 59 6.46 -12.53 -1.19
N THR A 60 5.90 -11.34 -1.05
CA THR A 60 4.81 -10.86 -1.90
C THR A 60 5.39 -10.12 -3.10
N ARG A 61 5.20 -10.69 -4.28
CA ARG A 61 5.49 -10.06 -5.57
C ARG A 61 4.16 -9.82 -6.26
N ALA A 62 3.66 -8.59 -6.11
CA ALA A 62 2.31 -8.22 -6.50
C ALA A 62 2.30 -7.26 -7.69
N VAL A 63 1.19 -7.28 -8.43
CA VAL A 63 0.91 -6.31 -9.49
C VAL A 63 -0.52 -5.77 -9.33
N TRP A 64 -0.70 -4.46 -9.51
CA TRP A 64 -2.02 -3.87 -9.73
C TRP A 64 -2.41 -4.06 -11.18
N LEU A 65 -3.56 -4.67 -11.42
CA LEU A 65 -4.16 -4.85 -12.74
C LEU A 65 -5.44 -3.99 -12.80
N THR A 66 -5.37 -2.85 -13.48
CA THR A 66 -6.48 -1.90 -13.51
C THR A 66 -7.49 -2.21 -14.61
N THR A 67 -8.76 -2.03 -14.28
CA THR A 67 -9.87 -2.06 -15.25
C THR A 67 -10.36 -0.66 -15.61
N PHE A 68 -9.88 0.36 -14.89
CA PHE A 68 -10.25 1.75 -15.14
C PHE A 68 -9.88 2.17 -16.55
N SER A 69 -10.86 2.65 -17.30
CA SER A 69 -10.70 3.07 -18.71
C SER A 69 -10.07 1.99 -19.60
N SER A 70 -10.15 0.72 -19.21
CA SER A 70 -9.52 -0.42 -19.91
C SER A 70 -8.01 -0.24 -20.11
N LEU A 71 -7.30 0.41 -19.14
CA LEU A 71 -5.86 0.68 -19.24
C LEU A 71 -5.03 -0.61 -19.31
N ASP A 72 -5.30 -1.59 -18.44
CA ASP A 72 -4.61 -2.87 -18.50
C ASP A 72 -5.53 -3.95 -19.10
N TRP A 73 -6.75 -4.08 -18.54
CA TRP A 73 -7.74 -5.07 -18.95
C TRP A 73 -9.16 -4.56 -18.63
N PRO A 74 -10.21 -4.88 -19.43
CA PRO A 74 -10.15 -5.55 -20.74
C PRO A 74 -10.04 -4.54 -21.90
N LYS A 75 -9.27 -4.86 -22.93
CA LYS A 75 -9.24 -4.10 -24.20
C LYS A 75 -10.45 -4.43 -25.09
N ASN A 76 -10.82 -5.70 -25.09
CA ASN A 76 -11.98 -6.20 -25.83
C ASN A 76 -13.29 -5.95 -25.09
N LYS A 77 -14.41 -5.87 -25.79
CA LYS A 77 -15.75 -5.68 -25.20
C LYS A 77 -16.57 -6.96 -25.27
N ALA A 78 -17.11 -7.39 -24.13
CA ALA A 78 -17.95 -8.58 -24.00
C ALA A 78 -19.40 -8.26 -24.44
N THR A 79 -19.59 -8.03 -25.72
CA THR A 79 -20.94 -7.78 -26.32
C THR A 79 -21.45 -8.93 -27.14
N SER A 80 -20.63 -9.98 -27.32
CA SER A 80 -20.93 -11.21 -28.04
C SER A 80 -20.12 -12.38 -27.47
N PRO A 81 -20.45 -13.65 -27.78
CA PRO A 81 -19.63 -14.79 -27.35
C PRO A 81 -18.15 -14.69 -27.76
N VAL A 82 -17.89 -14.15 -28.94
CA VAL A 82 -16.51 -13.90 -29.41
C VAL A 82 -15.81 -12.85 -28.54
N GLY A 83 -16.50 -11.75 -28.22
CA GLY A 83 -15.93 -10.71 -27.36
C GLY A 83 -15.70 -11.19 -25.92
N ILE A 84 -16.57 -12.02 -25.38
CA ILE A 84 -16.38 -12.70 -24.08
C ILE A 84 -15.10 -13.55 -24.10
N LYS A 85 -14.98 -14.41 -25.11
CA LYS A 85 -13.79 -15.27 -25.27
C LYS A 85 -12.52 -14.44 -25.40
N ALA A 86 -12.54 -13.36 -26.17
CA ALA A 86 -11.41 -12.47 -26.34
C ALA A 86 -10.98 -11.80 -25.01
N GLN A 87 -11.94 -11.34 -24.18
CA GLN A 87 -11.62 -10.83 -22.84
C GLN A 87 -10.99 -11.87 -21.93
N GLN A 88 -11.51 -13.09 -21.97
CA GLN A 88 -11.00 -14.22 -21.18
C GLN A 88 -9.56 -14.60 -21.61
N ASP A 89 -9.32 -14.70 -22.91
CA ASP A 89 -8.00 -15.04 -23.45
C ASP A 89 -6.97 -13.94 -23.18
N GLU A 90 -7.40 -12.69 -23.27
CA GLU A 90 -6.56 -11.53 -22.90
C GLU A 90 -6.11 -11.62 -21.44
N LEU A 91 -7.03 -11.87 -20.50
CA LEU A 91 -6.68 -12.03 -19.09
C LEU A 91 -5.74 -13.22 -18.87
N CYS A 92 -6.03 -14.36 -19.46
CA CYS A 92 -5.14 -15.54 -19.37
C CYS A 92 -3.73 -15.20 -19.86
N SER A 93 -3.59 -14.54 -21.01
CA SER A 93 -2.29 -14.14 -21.55
C SER A 93 -1.54 -13.18 -20.62
N ILE A 94 -2.23 -12.24 -19.95
CA ILE A 94 -1.64 -11.36 -18.94
C ILE A 94 -1.14 -12.20 -17.75
N LEU A 95 -1.98 -13.10 -17.23
CA LEU A 95 -1.62 -13.92 -16.07
C LEU A 95 -0.48 -14.88 -16.36
N ASP A 96 -0.39 -15.44 -17.58
CA ASP A 96 0.72 -16.30 -18.00
C ASP A 96 2.05 -15.54 -17.97
N ARG A 97 2.10 -14.34 -18.55
CA ARG A 97 3.29 -13.47 -18.50
C ARG A 97 3.67 -13.07 -17.08
N LEU A 98 2.70 -12.78 -16.21
CA LEU A 98 2.96 -12.47 -14.80
C LEU A 98 3.56 -13.68 -14.07
N LYS A 99 3.10 -14.89 -14.39
CA LYS A 99 3.64 -16.14 -13.85
C LYS A 99 5.08 -16.36 -14.28
N GLU A 100 5.42 -16.12 -15.55
CA GLU A 100 6.78 -16.24 -16.11
C GLU A 100 7.79 -15.36 -15.35
N VAL A 101 7.39 -14.18 -14.89
CA VAL A 101 8.22 -13.27 -14.09
C VAL A 101 8.03 -13.45 -12.58
N ASN A 102 7.49 -14.59 -12.16
CA ASN A 102 7.31 -14.99 -10.76
C ASN A 102 6.42 -14.05 -9.92
N ILE A 103 5.50 -13.32 -10.51
CA ILE A 103 4.44 -12.64 -9.75
C ILE A 103 3.58 -13.71 -9.07
N ASN A 104 3.26 -13.52 -7.79
CA ASN A 104 2.48 -14.45 -6.99
C ASN A 104 1.17 -13.88 -6.44
N THR A 105 0.91 -12.59 -6.67
CA THR A 105 -0.29 -11.90 -6.18
C THR A 105 -0.76 -10.89 -7.22
N VAL A 106 -2.04 -10.96 -7.58
CA VAL A 106 -2.69 -10.03 -8.51
C VAL A 106 -3.73 -9.21 -7.76
N LEU A 107 -3.57 -7.90 -7.76
CA LEU A 107 -4.55 -6.95 -7.23
C LEU A 107 -5.43 -6.50 -8.40
N LEU A 108 -6.53 -7.23 -8.66
CA LEU A 108 -7.44 -6.93 -9.78
C LEU A 108 -8.48 -5.90 -9.37
N GLN A 109 -8.57 -4.79 -10.10
CA GLN A 109 -9.55 -3.75 -9.83
C GLN A 109 -10.98 -4.23 -10.09
N THR A 110 -11.72 -4.49 -9.00
CA THR A 110 -13.07 -5.08 -9.00
C THR A 110 -14.17 -4.04 -8.77
N ARG A 111 -13.93 -3.05 -7.89
CA ARG A 111 -14.76 -1.86 -7.76
C ARG A 111 -13.99 -0.67 -8.29
N VAL A 112 -14.51 -0.04 -9.33
CA VAL A 112 -13.79 1.01 -10.05
C VAL A 112 -14.04 2.39 -9.44
N ARG A 113 -15.20 2.94 -9.55
CA ARG A 113 -15.63 4.24 -8.96
C ARG A 113 -17.15 4.25 -8.81
N GLY A 114 -17.69 3.45 -7.89
CA GLY A 114 -19.15 3.30 -7.72
C GLY A 114 -19.79 2.40 -8.77
N SER A 115 -19.00 1.54 -9.39
CA SER A 115 -19.38 0.48 -10.31
C SER A 115 -18.43 -0.71 -10.17
N VAL A 116 -18.85 -1.90 -10.57
CA VAL A 116 -18.13 -3.15 -10.32
C VAL A 116 -18.00 -4.03 -11.56
N ILE A 117 -17.06 -4.98 -11.53
CA ILE A 117 -16.86 -5.94 -12.63
C ILE A 117 -17.38 -7.35 -12.29
N TYR A 118 -18.28 -7.47 -11.33
CA TYR A 118 -18.89 -8.73 -10.92
C TYR A 118 -20.41 -8.58 -10.74
N PRO A 119 -21.20 -9.66 -10.74
CA PRO A 119 -22.62 -9.58 -10.42
C PRO A 119 -22.83 -9.05 -9.00
N SER A 120 -23.26 -7.82 -8.87
CA SER A 120 -23.53 -7.17 -7.58
C SER A 120 -25.01 -6.87 -7.42
N ALA A 121 -25.56 -7.10 -6.23
CA ALA A 121 -26.89 -6.63 -5.86
C ALA A 121 -26.90 -5.14 -5.50
N ILE A 122 -25.72 -4.54 -5.23
CA ILE A 122 -25.59 -3.21 -4.63
C ILE A 122 -25.23 -2.16 -5.69
N GLU A 123 -24.17 -2.36 -6.48
CA GLU A 123 -23.67 -1.39 -7.47
C GLU A 123 -23.85 -1.88 -8.92
N PRO A 124 -23.91 -0.95 -9.89
CA PRO A 124 -24.06 -1.31 -11.30
C PRO A 124 -22.76 -1.88 -11.88
N TRP A 125 -22.90 -2.61 -13.00
CA TRP A 125 -21.79 -3.05 -13.82
C TRP A 125 -20.97 -1.87 -14.35
N ASP A 126 -19.64 -2.02 -14.34
CA ASP A 126 -18.76 -1.04 -14.96
C ASP A 126 -18.81 -1.13 -16.49
N GLY A 127 -18.73 0.03 -17.14
CA GLY A 127 -18.76 0.13 -18.60
C GLY A 127 -17.50 -0.41 -19.29
N CYS A 128 -16.39 -0.65 -18.56
CA CYS A 128 -15.17 -1.18 -19.13
C CYS A 128 -15.39 -2.55 -19.79
N LEU A 129 -16.30 -3.37 -19.27
CA LEU A 129 -16.58 -4.72 -19.78
C LEU A 129 -17.31 -4.75 -21.13
N THR A 130 -18.30 -3.89 -21.28
CA THR A 130 -19.21 -3.93 -22.44
C THR A 130 -19.23 -2.66 -23.28
N GLY A 131 -18.55 -1.59 -22.82
CA GLY A 131 -18.68 -0.24 -23.38
C GLY A 131 -19.90 0.53 -22.85
N THR A 132 -20.79 -0.12 -22.08
CA THR A 132 -22.03 0.48 -21.58
C THR A 132 -22.15 0.25 -20.07
N PRO A 133 -22.16 1.32 -19.24
CA PRO A 133 -22.41 1.18 -17.80
C PRO A 133 -23.74 0.49 -17.51
N GLY A 134 -23.77 -0.36 -16.49
CA GLY A 134 -24.94 -1.12 -16.07
C GLY A 134 -25.25 -2.37 -16.90
N ARG A 135 -24.61 -2.58 -18.05
CA ARG A 135 -24.80 -3.76 -18.89
C ARG A 135 -23.91 -4.92 -18.44
N ALA A 136 -24.52 -6.07 -18.16
CA ALA A 136 -23.81 -7.30 -17.82
C ALA A 136 -23.03 -7.85 -19.02
N PRO A 137 -21.81 -8.42 -18.80
CA PRO A 137 -20.97 -8.94 -19.89
C PRO A 137 -21.33 -10.36 -20.33
N GLY A 138 -22.33 -11.00 -19.72
CA GLY A 138 -22.73 -12.38 -20.04
C GLY A 138 -21.90 -13.47 -19.38
N TYR A 139 -20.94 -13.12 -18.51
CA TYR A 139 -20.18 -14.02 -17.64
C TYR A 139 -19.80 -13.28 -16.35
N ASP A 140 -19.19 -13.97 -15.39
CA ASP A 140 -18.66 -13.40 -14.16
C ASP A 140 -17.14 -13.20 -14.27
N PRO A 141 -16.67 -11.96 -14.52
CA PRO A 141 -15.25 -11.66 -14.66
C PRO A 141 -14.42 -11.93 -13.42
N LEU A 142 -14.96 -11.66 -12.21
CA LEU A 142 -14.25 -11.89 -10.96
C LEU A 142 -14.09 -13.36 -10.66
N ALA A 143 -15.17 -14.15 -10.81
CA ALA A 143 -15.08 -15.62 -10.65
C ALA A 143 -14.12 -16.24 -11.66
N PHE A 144 -14.11 -15.75 -12.90
CA PHE A 144 -13.16 -16.17 -13.91
C PHE A 144 -11.72 -15.86 -13.51
N ALA A 145 -11.45 -14.63 -13.07
CA ALA A 145 -10.10 -14.19 -12.68
C ALA A 145 -9.57 -14.97 -11.45
N VAL A 146 -10.39 -15.20 -10.42
CA VAL A 146 -10.03 -16.01 -9.25
C VAL A 146 -9.58 -17.39 -9.69
N ARG A 147 -10.41 -18.08 -10.49
CA ARG A 147 -10.06 -19.41 -10.98
C ARG A 147 -8.78 -19.45 -11.80
N GLU A 148 -8.58 -18.49 -12.68
CA GLU A 148 -7.39 -18.43 -13.55
C GLU A 148 -6.11 -18.05 -12.78
N CYS A 149 -6.21 -17.22 -11.74
CA CYS A 149 -5.09 -16.95 -10.83
C CYS A 149 -4.71 -18.21 -10.04
N HIS A 150 -5.69 -18.88 -9.42
CA HIS A 150 -5.46 -20.08 -8.62
C HIS A 150 -4.86 -21.23 -9.45
N LYS A 151 -5.30 -21.46 -10.69
CA LYS A 151 -4.68 -22.42 -11.61
C LYS A 151 -3.17 -22.17 -11.82
N ARG A 152 -2.72 -20.93 -11.71
CA ARG A 152 -1.33 -20.51 -11.85
C ARG A 152 -0.56 -20.43 -10.54
N GLY A 153 -1.21 -20.74 -9.41
CA GLY A 153 -0.65 -20.63 -8.07
C GLY A 153 -0.42 -19.18 -7.65
N MET A 154 -1.26 -18.26 -8.13
CA MET A 154 -1.27 -16.86 -7.75
C MET A 154 -2.46 -16.54 -6.86
N GLU A 155 -2.26 -15.70 -5.84
CA GLU A 155 -3.34 -15.10 -5.08
C GLU A 155 -4.05 -14.03 -5.90
N LEU A 156 -5.37 -13.91 -5.75
CA LEU A 156 -6.15 -12.79 -6.27
C LEU A 156 -6.73 -11.97 -5.12
N HIS A 157 -6.34 -10.68 -5.08
CA HIS A 157 -6.94 -9.70 -4.20
C HIS A 157 -7.91 -8.80 -4.98
N ALA A 158 -9.14 -8.68 -4.52
CA ALA A 158 -10.12 -7.78 -5.10
C ALA A 158 -9.73 -6.33 -4.79
N TRP A 159 -9.22 -5.60 -5.77
CA TRP A 159 -8.87 -4.18 -5.63
C TRP A 159 -10.12 -3.31 -5.65
N PHE A 160 -10.36 -2.61 -4.56
CA PHE A 160 -11.56 -1.91 -4.23
C PHE A 160 -11.29 -0.39 -4.07
N VAL A 161 -11.64 0.42 -5.07
CA VAL A 161 -11.59 1.89 -4.98
C VAL A 161 -12.73 2.38 -4.09
N ALA A 162 -12.42 2.93 -2.90
CA ALA A 162 -13.40 3.12 -1.84
C ALA A 162 -14.23 4.42 -1.96
N ILE A 163 -13.58 5.58 -1.88
CA ILE A 163 -14.28 6.87 -1.68
C ILE A 163 -14.72 7.55 -2.98
N PRO A 164 -13.90 7.60 -4.06
CA PRO A 164 -14.33 8.21 -5.30
C PRO A 164 -15.48 7.43 -5.97
N CYS A 165 -16.42 8.17 -6.52
CA CYS A 165 -17.47 7.66 -7.40
C CYS A 165 -17.25 8.18 -8.82
N PHE A 166 -18.27 8.06 -9.65
CA PHE A 166 -18.22 8.44 -11.06
C PHE A 166 -18.21 9.95 -11.27
N LYS A 167 -17.82 10.37 -12.49
CA LYS A 167 -17.91 11.76 -12.91
C LYS A 167 -19.36 12.26 -12.93
N ILE A 168 -19.56 13.54 -12.65
CA ILE A 168 -20.89 14.19 -12.69
C ILE A 168 -21.54 13.97 -14.05
N SER A 169 -20.78 14.10 -15.15
CA SER A 169 -21.23 13.88 -16.52
C SER A 169 -21.66 12.43 -16.82
N ALA A 170 -21.25 11.46 -16.01
CA ALA A 170 -21.61 10.07 -16.17
C ALA A 170 -22.80 9.63 -15.30
N ALA A 171 -23.25 10.46 -14.36
CA ALA A 171 -24.22 10.12 -13.33
C ALA A 171 -25.54 9.51 -13.88
N THR A 172 -26.07 10.06 -14.95
CA THR A 172 -27.32 9.57 -15.58
C THR A 172 -27.17 8.19 -16.21
N ARG A 173 -25.97 7.83 -16.66
CA ARG A 173 -25.67 6.55 -17.31
C ARG A 173 -25.43 5.41 -16.31
N MET A 174 -25.24 5.72 -15.02
CA MET A 174 -24.97 4.72 -13.99
C MET A 174 -26.21 3.91 -13.55
N GLY A 175 -27.41 4.34 -14.00
CA GLY A 175 -28.66 3.63 -13.76
C GLY A 175 -29.17 3.71 -12.31
N ASN A 176 -30.25 2.97 -12.04
CA ASN A 176 -30.99 3.06 -10.77
C ASN A 176 -30.25 2.45 -9.57
N ARG A 177 -29.28 1.56 -9.80
CA ARG A 177 -28.45 0.96 -8.75
C ARG A 177 -27.22 1.79 -8.38
N SER A 178 -27.03 2.95 -9.02
CA SER A 178 -25.91 3.82 -8.63
C SER A 178 -26.10 4.31 -7.20
N VAL A 179 -25.01 4.44 -6.44
CA VAL A 179 -25.04 4.93 -5.06
C VAL A 179 -25.71 6.30 -4.93
N LEU A 180 -25.60 7.14 -5.97
CA LEU A 180 -26.27 8.45 -6.00
C LEU A 180 -27.80 8.32 -6.03
N LYS A 181 -28.35 7.26 -6.58
CA LYS A 181 -29.80 6.99 -6.61
C LYS A 181 -30.28 6.27 -5.35
N THR A 182 -29.51 5.28 -4.90
CA THR A 182 -29.89 4.43 -3.76
C THR A 182 -29.56 5.07 -2.42
N HIS A 183 -28.44 5.83 -2.31
CA HIS A 183 -27.97 6.44 -1.09
C HIS A 183 -27.48 7.89 -1.31
N PRO A 184 -28.35 8.80 -1.81
CA PRO A 184 -27.94 10.16 -2.18
C PRO A 184 -27.34 10.97 -1.04
N LYS A 185 -27.73 10.69 0.21
CA LYS A 185 -27.20 11.36 1.41
C LYS A 185 -25.73 11.06 1.67
N LEU A 186 -25.20 9.94 1.14
CA LEU A 186 -23.79 9.58 1.26
C LEU A 186 -22.90 10.28 0.23
N CYS A 187 -23.50 10.92 -0.78
CA CYS A 187 -22.78 11.45 -1.92
C CYS A 187 -22.56 12.95 -1.82
N VAL A 188 -21.34 13.40 -2.08
CA VAL A 188 -20.98 14.81 -2.19
C VAL A 188 -20.22 15.07 -3.50
N ARG A 189 -20.31 16.29 -4.00
CA ARG A 189 -19.55 16.73 -5.18
C ARG A 189 -18.18 17.24 -4.74
N HIS A 190 -17.16 16.82 -5.47
CA HIS A 190 -15.81 17.37 -5.35
C HIS A 190 -15.16 17.41 -6.74
N GLY A 191 -14.78 18.62 -7.21
CA GLY A 191 -14.34 18.81 -8.58
C GLY A 191 -15.41 18.40 -9.59
N ASP A 192 -15.05 17.60 -10.57
CA ASP A 192 -15.91 17.08 -11.62
C ASP A 192 -16.60 15.74 -11.28
N SER A 193 -16.46 15.27 -10.07
CA SER A 193 -16.85 13.91 -9.69
C SER A 193 -17.70 13.88 -8.41
N TRP A 194 -18.45 12.80 -8.26
CA TRP A 194 -19.10 12.42 -7.02
C TRP A 194 -18.13 11.61 -6.14
N TYR A 195 -18.28 11.78 -4.84
CA TYR A 195 -17.53 11.05 -3.80
C TYR A 195 -18.48 10.59 -2.72
N LEU A 196 -18.16 9.50 -2.06
CA LEU A 196 -18.79 9.18 -0.77
C LEU A 196 -18.26 10.17 0.28
N ASP A 197 -19.13 10.62 1.20
CA ASP A 197 -18.74 11.42 2.35
C ASP A 197 -18.37 10.52 3.53
N PRO A 198 -17.09 10.38 3.90
CA PRO A 198 -16.69 9.56 5.04
C PRO A 198 -17.22 10.10 6.37
N GLY A 199 -17.61 11.38 6.39
CA GLY A 199 -18.23 12.04 7.55
C GLY A 199 -19.63 11.54 7.86
N GLN A 200 -20.32 10.92 6.93
CA GLN A 200 -21.58 10.22 7.19
C GLN A 200 -21.26 8.83 7.78
N PRO A 201 -21.76 8.49 8.98
CA PRO A 201 -21.47 7.19 9.57
C PRO A 201 -21.86 6.00 8.69
N GLU A 202 -22.99 6.12 8.00
CA GLU A 202 -23.55 5.10 7.12
C GLU A 202 -22.68 4.81 5.88
N THR A 203 -21.72 5.68 5.55
CA THR A 203 -20.74 5.42 4.48
C THR A 203 -19.88 4.18 4.80
N ALA A 204 -19.51 4.00 6.07
CA ALA A 204 -18.75 2.83 6.50
C ALA A 204 -19.55 1.53 6.30
N ASP A 205 -20.85 1.55 6.63
CA ASP A 205 -21.72 0.40 6.49
C ASP A 205 -21.99 0.05 5.02
N TYR A 206 -22.15 1.08 4.18
CA TYR A 206 -22.31 0.90 2.74
C TYR A 206 -21.07 0.23 2.11
N LEU A 207 -19.88 0.73 2.39
CA LEU A 207 -18.62 0.14 1.91
C LEU A 207 -18.42 -1.28 2.46
N ALA A 208 -18.76 -1.51 3.72
CA ALA A 208 -18.67 -2.84 4.34
C ALA A 208 -19.64 -3.84 3.71
N SER A 209 -20.84 -3.41 3.25
CA SER A 209 -21.78 -4.28 2.55
C SER A 209 -21.22 -4.82 1.23
N LEU A 210 -20.51 -3.99 0.48
CA LEU A 210 -19.80 -4.39 -0.75
C LEU A 210 -18.64 -5.35 -0.47
N CYS A 211 -17.85 -5.09 0.59
CA CYS A 211 -16.79 -6.01 1.00
C CYS A 211 -17.34 -7.37 1.42
N ARG A 212 -18.46 -7.39 2.16
CA ARG A 212 -19.15 -8.62 2.55
C ARG A 212 -19.66 -9.38 1.32
N GLU A 213 -20.22 -8.66 0.33
CA GLU A 213 -20.68 -9.27 -0.93
C GLU A 213 -19.55 -9.99 -1.65
N ILE A 214 -18.38 -9.35 -1.78
CA ILE A 214 -17.18 -9.97 -2.39
C ILE A 214 -16.74 -11.18 -1.57
N ALA A 215 -16.53 -11.02 -0.26
CA ALA A 215 -16.04 -12.08 0.60
C ALA A 215 -16.98 -13.29 0.67
N ALA A 216 -18.31 -13.06 0.64
CA ALA A 216 -19.30 -14.14 0.69
C ALA A 216 -19.37 -14.95 -0.61
N ASN A 217 -19.29 -14.29 -1.76
CA ASN A 217 -19.58 -14.89 -3.05
C ASN A 217 -18.35 -15.40 -3.80
N TYR A 218 -17.13 -14.96 -3.43
CA TYR A 218 -15.91 -15.29 -4.16
C TYR A 218 -14.85 -15.89 -3.26
N ASP A 219 -14.02 -16.75 -3.82
CA ASP A 219 -12.86 -17.34 -3.15
C ASP A 219 -11.62 -16.46 -3.40
N VAL A 220 -11.75 -15.16 -3.08
CA VAL A 220 -10.63 -14.22 -3.13
C VAL A 220 -9.68 -14.45 -1.96
N ASP A 221 -8.38 -14.30 -2.19
CA ASP A 221 -7.34 -14.41 -1.16
C ASP A 221 -7.24 -13.13 -0.32
N GLY A 222 -7.68 -12.00 -0.90
CA GLY A 222 -7.69 -10.72 -0.21
C GLY A 222 -8.67 -9.71 -0.80
N ILE A 223 -8.91 -8.65 -0.02
CA ILE A 223 -9.59 -7.44 -0.47
C ILE A 223 -8.66 -6.26 -0.20
N HIS A 224 -8.36 -5.50 -1.26
CA HIS A 224 -7.37 -4.43 -1.25
C HIS A 224 -8.05 -3.08 -1.41
N PHE A 225 -7.97 -2.20 -0.39
CA PHE A 225 -8.61 -0.89 -0.42
C PHE A 225 -7.70 0.16 -1.04
N ASP A 226 -8.18 0.81 -2.07
CA ASP A 226 -7.54 1.96 -2.67
C ASP A 226 -8.44 3.20 -2.55
N TYR A 227 -7.82 4.38 -2.63
CA TYR A 227 -8.54 5.65 -2.40
C TYR A 227 -9.38 5.64 -1.12
N ILE A 228 -8.95 4.90 -0.11
CA ILE A 228 -9.51 4.93 1.25
C ILE A 228 -8.91 6.13 2.00
N ARG A 229 -9.23 7.31 1.46
CA ARG A 229 -8.68 8.60 1.88
C ARG A 229 -9.53 9.75 1.36
N TYR A 230 -9.38 10.91 1.96
CA TYR A 230 -9.91 12.15 1.38
C TYR A 230 -9.18 12.48 0.06
N PRO A 231 -9.81 13.25 -0.86
CA PRO A 231 -9.17 13.64 -2.12
C PRO A 231 -7.96 14.55 -1.88
N GLU A 232 -7.12 14.70 -2.90
CA GLU A 232 -5.88 15.48 -2.85
C GLU A 232 -6.08 16.92 -2.37
N ASN A 233 -7.17 17.55 -2.76
CA ASN A 233 -7.56 18.87 -2.29
C ASN A 233 -8.61 18.78 -1.18
N ALA A 234 -8.27 18.08 -0.09
CA ALA A 234 -9.17 17.82 1.03
C ALA A 234 -9.75 19.10 1.66
N ALA A 235 -9.01 20.21 1.61
CA ALA A 235 -9.50 21.50 2.12
C ALA A 235 -10.81 21.93 1.46
N LYS A 236 -10.99 21.63 0.17
CA LYS A 236 -12.19 21.96 -0.61
C LYS A 236 -13.26 20.84 -0.61
N PHE A 237 -13.05 19.77 0.15
CA PHE A 237 -14.03 18.69 0.21
C PHE A 237 -15.29 19.14 0.95
N ASN A 238 -16.47 18.85 0.37
CA ASN A 238 -17.75 19.35 0.82
C ASN A 238 -18.36 18.50 1.95
N ASP A 239 -17.68 18.46 3.10
CA ASP A 239 -18.11 17.75 4.31
C ASP A 239 -18.58 18.67 5.45
N ALA A 240 -18.84 19.94 5.17
CA ALA A 240 -19.21 20.92 6.20
C ALA A 240 -20.51 20.55 6.95
N SER A 241 -21.46 19.92 6.24
CA SER A 241 -22.74 19.50 6.84
C SER A 241 -22.55 18.32 7.80
N SER A 242 -21.80 17.29 7.38
CA SER A 242 -21.50 16.13 8.21
C SER A 242 -20.60 16.49 9.39
N TYR A 243 -19.61 17.38 9.17
CA TYR A 243 -18.77 17.88 10.28
C TYR A 243 -19.60 18.62 11.32
N ARG A 244 -20.52 19.49 10.92
CA ARG A 244 -21.42 20.19 11.83
C ARG A 244 -22.28 19.22 12.64
N LYS A 245 -22.76 18.16 12.01
CA LYS A 245 -23.64 17.16 12.63
C LYS A 245 -22.89 16.18 13.54
N TYR A 246 -21.72 15.73 13.12
CA TYR A 246 -21.02 14.61 13.75
C TYR A 246 -19.65 14.95 14.34
N GLY A 247 -19.10 16.14 14.09
CA GLY A 247 -17.74 16.53 14.51
C GLY A 247 -17.57 16.77 16.00
N LYS A 248 -18.66 16.97 16.78
CA LYS A 248 -18.65 17.08 18.26
C LYS A 248 -17.55 18.02 18.83
N ARG A 249 -17.27 19.14 18.16
CA ARG A 249 -16.21 20.10 18.50
C ARG A 249 -14.77 19.57 18.35
N GLN A 250 -14.57 18.38 17.77
CA GLN A 250 -13.27 17.83 17.48
C GLN A 250 -12.55 18.67 16.40
N ASN A 251 -11.22 18.69 16.40
CA ASN A 251 -10.46 19.26 15.28
C ASN A 251 -10.86 18.57 13.97
N LYS A 252 -11.04 19.34 12.92
CA LYS A 252 -11.56 18.80 11.64
C LYS A 252 -10.64 17.77 10.99
N ALA A 253 -9.32 17.93 11.12
CA ALA A 253 -8.36 16.99 10.57
C ALA A 253 -8.39 15.65 11.33
N ASP A 254 -8.48 15.69 12.66
CA ASP A 254 -8.64 14.49 13.49
C ASP A 254 -9.95 13.78 13.21
N TRP A 255 -11.04 14.53 13.15
CA TRP A 255 -12.35 13.99 12.78
C TRP A 255 -12.35 13.29 11.41
N ARG A 256 -11.67 13.84 10.43
CA ARG A 256 -11.51 13.21 9.11
C ARG A 256 -10.71 11.90 9.19
N ARG A 257 -9.61 11.87 9.97
CA ARG A 257 -8.84 10.64 10.19
C ARG A 257 -9.67 9.57 10.89
N ASP A 258 -10.43 9.96 11.90
CA ASP A 258 -11.34 9.04 12.61
C ASP A 258 -12.43 8.48 11.70
N ASN A 259 -12.96 9.29 10.76
CA ASN A 259 -13.93 8.84 9.77
C ASN A 259 -13.32 7.80 8.84
N MET A 260 -12.09 8.02 8.35
CA MET A 260 -11.40 7.03 7.52
C MET A 260 -11.10 5.75 8.30
N THR A 261 -10.62 5.87 9.52
CA THR A 261 -10.37 4.73 10.42
C THR A 261 -11.66 3.96 10.71
N ARG A 262 -12.78 4.65 10.90
CA ARG A 262 -14.11 4.01 11.04
C ARG A 262 -14.47 3.20 9.78
N CYS A 263 -14.30 3.76 8.59
CA CYS A 263 -14.55 3.05 7.34
C CYS A 263 -13.69 1.78 7.25
N VAL A 264 -12.38 1.90 7.44
CA VAL A 264 -11.44 0.77 7.40
C VAL A 264 -11.83 -0.30 8.42
N ARG A 265 -12.08 0.09 9.66
CA ARG A 265 -12.45 -0.84 10.75
C ARG A 265 -13.75 -1.59 10.45
N THR A 266 -14.77 -0.90 9.93
CA THR A 266 -16.07 -1.50 9.62
C THR A 266 -15.95 -2.47 8.43
N MET A 267 -15.23 -2.07 7.37
CA MET A 267 -14.94 -2.94 6.22
C MET A 267 -14.12 -4.17 6.63
N TYR A 268 -13.05 -3.98 7.42
CA TYR A 268 -12.22 -5.07 7.94
C TYR A 268 -13.06 -6.10 8.72
N ARG A 269 -13.86 -5.62 9.67
CA ARG A 269 -14.73 -6.48 10.48
C ARG A 269 -15.73 -7.24 9.62
N ALA A 270 -16.30 -6.62 8.60
CA ALA A 270 -17.23 -7.25 7.69
C ALA A 270 -16.58 -8.40 6.90
N VAL A 271 -15.34 -8.20 6.41
CA VAL A 271 -14.58 -9.26 5.73
C VAL A 271 -14.27 -10.40 6.70
N LYS A 272 -13.68 -10.09 7.86
CA LYS A 272 -13.26 -11.12 8.84
C LYS A 272 -14.42 -11.91 9.45
N ALA A 273 -15.58 -11.28 9.62
CA ALA A 273 -16.80 -11.98 10.05
C ALA A 273 -17.36 -12.93 8.98
N THR A 274 -17.07 -12.68 7.70
CA THR A 274 -17.53 -13.51 6.58
C THR A 274 -16.54 -14.64 6.29
N LYS A 275 -15.26 -14.30 6.09
CA LYS A 275 -14.14 -15.23 5.86
C LYS A 275 -12.90 -14.73 6.60
N PRO A 276 -12.56 -15.25 7.78
CA PRO A 276 -11.49 -14.72 8.63
C PRO A 276 -10.09 -14.84 8.00
N TRP A 277 -9.89 -15.76 7.05
CA TRP A 277 -8.62 -15.96 6.35
C TRP A 277 -8.39 -15.00 5.20
N VAL A 278 -9.41 -14.33 4.65
CA VAL A 278 -9.25 -13.34 3.58
C VAL A 278 -8.44 -12.16 4.08
N LYS A 279 -7.33 -11.88 3.41
CA LYS A 279 -6.43 -10.77 3.75
C LYS A 279 -7.09 -9.43 3.45
N VAL A 280 -6.89 -8.46 4.33
CA VAL A 280 -7.35 -7.08 4.12
C VAL A 280 -6.15 -6.17 4.05
N SER A 281 -6.02 -5.43 2.96
CA SER A 281 -4.89 -4.54 2.71
C SER A 281 -5.34 -3.20 2.14
N SER A 282 -4.45 -2.22 2.12
CA SER A 282 -4.69 -0.96 1.41
C SER A 282 -3.41 -0.38 0.79
N SER A 283 -3.60 0.55 -0.16
CA SER A 283 -2.55 1.34 -0.82
C SER A 283 -2.53 2.77 -0.27
N PRO A 284 -1.85 3.04 0.86
CA PRO A 284 -1.69 4.40 1.34
C PRO A 284 -0.73 5.21 0.47
N VAL A 285 -0.79 6.53 0.61
CA VAL A 285 0.23 7.43 0.05
C VAL A 285 1.60 7.02 0.56
N GLY A 286 2.59 6.99 -0.32
CA GLY A 286 3.91 6.45 -0.04
C GLY A 286 4.68 7.11 1.10
N LYS A 287 4.43 8.40 1.36
CA LYS A 287 4.89 9.10 2.56
C LYS A 287 3.78 9.08 3.60
N PHE A 288 4.04 8.49 4.77
CA PHE A 288 3.04 8.51 5.85
C PHE A 288 2.88 9.91 6.43
N SER A 289 3.98 10.50 6.90
CA SER A 289 4.04 11.85 7.46
C SER A 289 5.39 12.50 7.15
N ASP A 290 5.59 13.74 7.58
CA ASP A 290 6.90 14.37 7.54
C ASP A 290 7.82 13.72 8.57
N LEU A 291 9.10 13.56 8.23
CA LEU A 291 10.11 12.92 9.06
C LEU A 291 11.11 13.95 9.57
N SER A 292 11.41 13.95 10.87
CA SER A 292 12.43 14.81 11.45
C SER A 292 13.83 14.53 10.90
N ARG A 293 14.13 13.27 10.56
CA ARG A 293 15.40 12.82 9.97
C ARG A 293 15.56 13.18 8.49
N TYR A 294 14.45 13.48 7.81
CA TYR A 294 14.45 13.90 6.41
C TYR A 294 13.30 14.88 6.17
N PRO A 295 13.54 16.18 6.31
CA PRO A 295 12.50 17.19 6.12
C PRO A 295 12.02 17.17 4.67
N SER A 296 10.80 16.73 4.49
CA SER A 296 10.10 16.69 3.22
C SER A 296 8.68 17.19 3.46
N TYR A 297 8.48 18.50 3.35
CA TYR A 297 7.20 19.20 3.57
C TYR A 297 6.18 18.91 2.46
N ASN A 298 6.21 17.70 1.92
CA ASN A 298 5.39 17.34 0.78
C ASN A 298 4.11 16.63 1.22
N TRP A 299 3.24 16.51 0.27
CA TRP A 299 2.02 15.76 0.33
C TRP A 299 2.21 14.35 0.94
N ASN A 300 1.48 14.04 2.01
CA ASN A 300 1.62 12.81 2.77
C ASN A 300 0.23 12.22 3.14
N ALA A 301 0.22 10.98 3.62
CA ALA A 301 -1.00 10.26 3.99
C ALA A 301 -1.73 10.92 5.16
N TYR A 302 -1.03 11.19 6.24
CA TYR A 302 -1.61 11.55 7.52
C TYR A 302 -2.25 12.94 7.51
N SER A 303 -1.53 13.96 7.03
CA SER A 303 -2.00 15.35 7.10
C SER A 303 -2.73 15.80 5.84
N ALA A 304 -2.28 15.41 4.64
CA ALA A 304 -2.86 15.93 3.40
C ALA A 304 -4.17 15.25 3.01
N VAL A 305 -4.26 13.92 3.21
CA VAL A 305 -5.44 13.12 2.82
C VAL A 305 -6.10 12.37 3.97
N HIS A 306 -5.70 12.67 5.20
CA HIS A 306 -6.30 12.16 6.44
C HIS A 306 -6.33 10.62 6.52
N GLN A 307 -5.23 9.96 6.13
CA GLN A 307 -5.08 8.51 6.04
C GLN A 307 -4.07 8.03 7.09
N ASP A 308 -4.55 7.57 8.26
CA ASP A 308 -3.73 7.08 9.37
C ASP A 308 -3.39 5.59 9.19
N ALA A 309 -2.68 5.26 8.11
CA ALA A 309 -2.44 3.87 7.75
C ALA A 309 -1.49 3.14 8.71
N GLN A 310 -0.52 3.82 9.34
CA GLN A 310 0.28 3.22 10.41
C GLN A 310 -0.57 2.94 11.66
N GLY A 311 -1.52 3.84 11.98
CA GLY A 311 -2.51 3.61 13.04
C GLY A 311 -3.38 2.39 12.78
N TRP A 312 -3.75 2.12 11.52
CA TRP A 312 -4.53 0.93 11.16
C TRP A 312 -3.75 -0.39 11.34
N LEU A 313 -2.43 -0.40 11.08
CA LEU A 313 -1.57 -1.54 11.40
C LEU A 313 -1.48 -1.74 12.91
N ARG A 314 -1.24 -0.66 13.67
CA ARG A 314 -1.18 -0.69 15.14
C ARG A 314 -2.47 -1.24 15.77
N GLU A 315 -3.65 -0.82 15.25
CA GLU A 315 -4.94 -1.32 15.70
C GLU A 315 -5.27 -2.75 15.24
N GLY A 316 -4.50 -3.30 14.31
CA GLY A 316 -4.76 -4.62 13.76
C GLY A 316 -5.97 -4.70 12.82
N ILE A 317 -6.36 -3.60 12.19
CA ILE A 317 -7.47 -3.53 11.23
C ILE A 317 -7.01 -3.51 9.76
N GLN A 318 -5.75 -3.87 9.52
CA GLN A 318 -5.16 -4.19 8.22
C GLN A 318 -4.20 -5.38 8.41
N ASP A 319 -4.23 -6.34 7.51
CA ASP A 319 -3.29 -7.47 7.56
C ASP A 319 -1.97 -7.15 6.89
N MET A 320 -1.98 -6.22 5.92
CA MET A 320 -0.80 -5.75 5.20
C MET A 320 -1.06 -4.40 4.52
N LEU A 321 0.01 -3.70 4.13
CA LEU A 321 -0.08 -2.45 3.37
C LEU A 321 0.80 -2.50 2.11
N PHE A 322 0.36 -1.75 1.10
CA PHE A 322 1.08 -1.50 -0.14
C PHE A 322 1.26 0.01 -0.36
N PRO A 323 2.14 0.69 0.39
CA PRO A 323 2.35 2.13 0.22
C PRO A 323 2.77 2.45 -1.20
N MET A 324 2.15 3.45 -1.83
CA MET A 324 2.45 3.90 -3.18
C MET A 324 3.77 4.68 -3.21
N MET A 325 4.89 3.96 -3.12
CA MET A 325 6.25 4.49 -3.03
C MET A 325 6.82 4.82 -4.42
N TYR A 326 6.08 5.61 -5.20
CA TYR A 326 6.44 6.00 -6.58
C TYR A 326 7.49 7.10 -6.59
N PHE A 327 8.58 6.87 -5.86
CA PHE A 327 9.69 7.80 -5.63
C PHE A 327 11.01 7.08 -5.86
N ARG A 328 12.13 7.85 -5.85
CA ARG A 328 13.49 7.34 -5.95
C ARG A 328 14.44 8.04 -4.98
N GLY A 329 15.56 7.40 -4.66
CA GLY A 329 16.63 7.96 -3.84
C GLY A 329 16.14 8.45 -2.48
N ASN A 330 16.49 9.67 -2.12
CA ASN A 330 16.15 10.28 -0.83
C ASN A 330 14.65 10.51 -0.60
N HIS A 331 13.83 10.43 -1.64
CA HIS A 331 12.38 10.45 -1.49
C HIS A 331 11.76 9.06 -1.28
N PHE A 332 12.54 7.99 -1.45
CA PHE A 332 12.11 6.61 -1.24
C PHE A 332 12.60 6.05 0.09
N TYR A 333 13.94 5.95 0.28
CA TYR A 333 14.53 5.19 1.38
C TYR A 333 14.13 5.66 2.79
N PRO A 334 14.13 6.96 3.12
CA PRO A 334 13.75 7.38 4.47
C PRO A 334 12.31 7.00 4.82
N PHE A 335 11.40 7.05 3.84
CA PHE A 335 9.99 6.70 4.04
C PHE A 335 9.75 5.19 4.01
N ALA A 336 10.52 4.42 3.24
CA ALA A 336 10.49 2.97 3.30
C ALA A 336 10.94 2.45 4.68
N ILE A 337 11.97 3.07 5.25
CA ILE A 337 12.43 2.78 6.61
C ILE A 337 11.35 3.14 7.63
N ASP A 338 10.71 4.31 7.51
CA ASP A 338 9.62 4.72 8.38
C ASP A 338 8.45 3.71 8.36
N TRP A 339 8.07 3.24 7.17
CA TRP A 339 7.07 2.19 7.04
C TRP A 339 7.49 0.88 7.73
N LYS A 340 8.78 0.51 7.62
CA LYS A 340 9.29 -0.71 8.26
C LYS A 340 9.37 -0.58 9.77
N GLU A 341 9.76 0.55 10.29
CA GLU A 341 9.82 0.83 11.74
C GLU A 341 8.44 0.84 12.39
N ASN A 342 7.38 1.13 11.61
CA ASN A 342 6.00 1.22 12.07
C ASN A 342 5.09 0.13 11.45
N ASP A 343 5.65 -1.04 11.14
CA ASP A 343 4.90 -2.15 10.53
C ASP A 343 4.09 -2.99 11.54
N TYR A 344 4.39 -2.85 12.83
CA TYR A 344 3.75 -3.60 13.92
C TYR A 344 3.71 -5.12 13.68
N GLY A 345 4.75 -5.67 13.03
CA GLY A 345 4.88 -7.08 12.70
C GLY A 345 4.01 -7.54 11.53
N ARG A 346 3.45 -6.60 10.73
CA ARG A 346 2.65 -6.89 9.54
C ARG A 346 3.43 -6.60 8.26
N PRO A 347 3.16 -7.33 7.17
CA PRO A 347 3.81 -7.06 5.90
C PRO A 347 3.51 -5.65 5.39
N VAL A 348 4.57 -4.93 5.05
CA VAL A 348 4.51 -3.69 4.27
C VAL A 348 5.28 -3.90 2.98
N VAL A 349 4.60 -3.81 1.86
CA VAL A 349 5.11 -4.09 0.51
C VAL A 349 5.15 -2.78 -0.28
N PRO A 350 6.31 -2.13 -0.44
CA PRO A 350 6.41 -0.89 -1.20
C PRO A 350 5.95 -1.07 -2.65
N GLY A 351 5.00 -0.23 -3.09
CA GLY A 351 4.59 -0.15 -4.49
C GLY A 351 5.61 0.66 -5.29
N LEU A 352 6.18 0.05 -6.33
CA LEU A 352 7.19 0.68 -7.18
C LEU A 352 6.54 1.32 -8.40
N GLY A 353 6.99 2.53 -8.76
CA GLY A 353 6.48 3.28 -9.90
C GLY A 353 7.11 2.84 -11.23
N ILE A 354 7.00 1.56 -11.58
CA ILE A 354 7.64 1.00 -12.79
C ILE A 354 7.16 1.67 -14.09
N TYR A 355 5.98 2.24 -14.12
CA TYR A 355 5.47 2.98 -15.27
C TYR A 355 6.30 4.24 -15.57
N PHE A 356 7.02 4.78 -14.60
CA PHE A 356 7.95 5.90 -14.81
C PHE A 356 9.22 5.53 -15.60
N LEU A 357 9.48 4.24 -15.84
CA LEU A 357 10.53 3.78 -16.77
C LEU A 357 10.16 4.08 -18.24
N SER A 358 8.87 4.30 -18.52
CA SER A 358 8.40 4.63 -19.87
C SER A 358 8.89 6.02 -20.28
N PRO A 359 9.45 6.18 -21.52
CA PRO A 359 9.81 7.48 -22.08
C PRO A 359 8.64 8.46 -22.20
N GLN A 360 7.38 7.95 -22.28
CA GLN A 360 6.18 8.77 -22.33
C GLN A 360 5.79 9.36 -20.97
N GLU A 361 6.42 8.87 -19.88
CA GLU A 361 6.17 9.33 -18.52
C GLU A 361 7.35 10.14 -17.97
N LYS A 362 8.33 9.49 -17.35
CA LYS A 362 9.48 10.16 -16.72
C LYS A 362 10.84 9.68 -17.19
N ASP A 363 10.86 8.64 -18.00
CA ASP A 363 12.09 8.03 -18.52
C ASP A 363 13.15 7.75 -17.44
N TRP A 364 12.69 7.19 -16.31
CA TRP A 364 13.61 6.84 -15.23
C TRP A 364 14.52 5.70 -15.65
N PRO A 365 15.82 5.74 -15.31
CA PRO A 365 16.69 4.61 -15.52
C PRO A 365 16.25 3.43 -14.64
N LEU A 366 16.43 2.20 -15.14
CA LEU A 366 16.03 0.96 -14.45
C LEU A 366 16.67 0.87 -13.05
N GLU A 367 17.90 1.38 -12.90
CA GLU A 367 18.65 1.38 -11.65
C GLU A 367 17.94 2.15 -10.52
N ASP A 368 17.13 3.14 -10.84
CA ASP A 368 16.36 3.90 -9.84
C ASP A 368 15.23 3.09 -9.20
N ILE A 369 14.85 1.96 -9.82
CA ILE A 369 13.84 1.04 -9.31
C ILE A 369 14.46 -0.21 -8.67
N THR A 370 15.64 -0.64 -9.17
CA THR A 370 16.25 -1.94 -8.80
C THR A 370 17.35 -1.84 -7.74
N ARG A 371 17.77 -0.65 -7.36
CA ARG A 371 18.74 -0.39 -6.26
C ARG A 371 18.03 -0.02 -4.95
#